data_b0234ba66e90be95049a3b581781a4e2
#
_entry.id   b0234ba66e90be95049a3b581781a4e2
#
_cell.length_a   1.000
_cell.length_b   1.000
_cell.length_c   1.000
_cell.angle_alpha   90.00
_cell.angle_beta   90.00
_cell.angle_gamma   90.00
#
_symmetry.space_group_name_H-M   'P 1'
#
loop_
_entity.id
_entity.type
_entity.pdbx_description
1 polymer ?
#
loop_
_entity_poly.entity_id
_entity_poly.type
_entity_poly.pdbx_seq_one_letter_code
_entity_poly.pdbx_strand_id
1 'polypeptide(L)'
;LLLLITIIICASKFLSSSIQIIKWSIDNKNTDSQTNKITEITKIKEIEDNENTEIVNNEIVIDKNAPYWNFIKMNMIDADFNELKKINKDVKGWIEVNGTTINYPYVQTNNNNFYLNHTFDKTSNGAGWIFLDYRNDTNFEDKNTIIYGHGRSNSSMFGSLKNITKSSWFNNTNNYVIKIATEKSNTLWEVF
;
A
#
# COMPACT_ATOMS: atom_id res chain seq x y z
N LEU A 1 -42.65 -16.61 27.05
CA LEU A 1 -41.44 -17.41 26.75
C LEU A 1 -40.78 -16.94 25.45
N LEU A 2 -41.50 -16.89 24.33
CA LEU A 2 -40.97 -16.49 23.02
C LEU A 2 -40.34 -15.10 23.04
N LEU A 3 -40.99 -14.09 23.64
CA LEU A 3 -40.48 -12.72 23.78
C LEU A 3 -39.14 -12.71 24.58
N LEU A 4 -39.03 -13.48 25.63
CA LEU A 4 -37.83 -13.56 26.45
C LEU A 4 -36.65 -14.13 25.63
N ILE A 5 -36.89 -15.18 24.84
CA ILE A 5 -35.90 -15.76 23.95
C ILE A 5 -35.43 -14.78 22.89
N THR A 6 -36.33 -14.02 22.27
CA THR A 6 -35.96 -12.99 21.28
C THR A 6 -35.12 -11.88 21.89
N ILE A 7 -35.45 -11.42 23.10
CA ILE A 7 -34.66 -10.40 23.83
C ILE A 7 -33.24 -10.92 24.10
N ILE A 8 -33.09 -12.16 24.57
CA ILE A 8 -31.79 -12.78 24.85
C ILE A 8 -30.93 -12.87 23.54
N ILE A 9 -31.55 -13.30 22.43
CA ILE A 9 -30.87 -13.40 21.14
C ILE A 9 -30.42 -11.99 20.67
N CYS A 10 -31.28 -11.00 20.76
CA CYS A 10 -30.94 -9.62 20.38
C CYS A 10 -29.83 -9.06 21.26
N ALA A 11 -29.89 -9.27 22.57
CA ALA A 11 -28.85 -8.82 23.50
C ALA A 11 -27.51 -9.50 23.22
N SER A 12 -27.49 -10.81 22.93
CA SER A 12 -26.26 -11.52 22.61
C SER A 12 -25.63 -11.06 21.30
N LYS A 13 -26.44 -10.79 20.26
CA LYS A 13 -25.97 -10.23 18.98
C LYS A 13 -25.44 -8.82 19.16
N PHE A 14 -26.13 -7.99 19.94
CA PHE A 14 -25.68 -6.62 20.23
C PHE A 14 -24.33 -6.63 20.95
N LEU A 15 -24.17 -7.47 21.97
CA LEU A 15 -22.90 -7.61 22.70
C LEU A 15 -21.78 -8.10 21.77
N SER A 16 -22.03 -9.13 20.95
CA SER A 16 -21.07 -9.62 19.97
C SER A 16 -20.64 -8.54 18.96
N SER A 17 -21.60 -7.78 18.43
CA SER A 17 -21.31 -6.67 17.50
C SER A 17 -20.50 -5.57 18.16
N SER A 18 -20.81 -5.23 19.42
CA SER A 18 -20.05 -4.24 20.19
C SER A 18 -18.59 -4.67 20.39
N ILE A 19 -18.36 -5.94 20.72
CA ILE A 19 -17.00 -6.50 20.85
C ILE A 19 -16.26 -6.42 19.52
N GLN A 20 -16.90 -6.73 18.40
CA GLN A 20 -16.28 -6.63 17.07
C GLN A 20 -15.89 -5.20 16.71
N ILE A 21 -16.73 -4.21 17.03
CA ILE A 21 -16.44 -2.79 16.80
C ILE A 21 -15.25 -2.33 17.65
N ILE A 22 -15.21 -2.73 18.92
CA ILE A 22 -14.08 -2.42 19.81
C ILE A 22 -12.79 -3.02 19.27
N LYS A 23 -12.83 -4.32 18.89
CA LYS A 23 -11.66 -4.99 18.29
C LYS A 23 -11.20 -4.29 17.03
N TRP A 24 -12.13 -3.97 16.12
CA TRP A 24 -11.83 -3.23 14.89
C TRP A 24 -11.16 -1.87 15.17
N SER A 25 -11.64 -1.15 16.20
CA SER A 25 -11.07 0.14 16.61
C SER A 25 -9.64 -0.02 17.15
N ILE A 26 -9.40 -1.05 17.97
CA ILE A 26 -8.07 -1.38 18.49
C ILE A 26 -7.13 -1.76 17.34
N ASP A 27 -7.58 -2.62 16.44
CA ASP A 27 -6.81 -3.06 15.26
C ASP A 27 -6.39 -1.85 14.41
N ASN A 28 -7.30 -0.90 14.16
CA ASN A 28 -6.99 0.32 13.42
C ASN A 28 -5.92 1.15 14.13
N LYS A 29 -6.10 1.42 15.43
CA LYS A 29 -5.14 2.21 16.21
C LYS A 29 -3.75 1.59 16.20
N ASN A 30 -3.67 0.27 16.33
CA ASN A 30 -2.40 -0.45 16.30
C ASN A 30 -1.76 -0.37 14.91
N THR A 31 -2.55 -0.52 13.85
CA THR A 31 -2.08 -0.40 12.46
C THR A 31 -1.54 1.00 12.17
N ASP A 32 -2.28 2.04 12.55
CA ASP A 32 -1.87 3.44 12.35
C ASP A 32 -0.57 3.75 13.13
N SER A 33 -0.50 3.31 14.40
CA SER A 33 0.71 3.47 15.22
C SER A 33 1.92 2.76 14.60
N GLN A 34 1.73 1.55 14.08
CA GLN A 34 2.80 0.80 13.43
C GLN A 34 3.23 1.46 12.12
N THR A 35 2.28 1.91 11.30
CA THR A 35 2.57 2.62 10.04
C THR A 35 3.41 3.87 10.31
N ASN A 36 3.00 4.70 11.26
CA ASN A 36 3.72 5.92 11.62
C ASN A 36 5.15 5.61 12.10
N LYS A 37 5.32 4.61 12.96
CA LYS A 37 6.64 4.17 13.43
C LYS A 37 7.53 3.69 12.30
N ILE A 38 6.98 2.90 11.37
CA ILE A 38 7.72 2.39 10.21
C ILE A 38 8.16 3.56 9.32
N THR A 39 7.26 4.49 9.01
CA THR A 39 7.55 5.66 8.17
C THR A 39 8.64 6.54 8.80
N GLU A 40 8.59 6.75 10.12
CA GLU A 40 9.59 7.53 10.85
C GLU A 40 10.98 6.87 10.82
N ILE A 41 11.06 5.55 11.05
CA ILE A 41 12.33 4.81 11.07
C ILE A 41 12.93 4.73 9.68
N THR A 42 12.09 4.49 8.64
CA THR A 42 12.55 4.23 7.28
C THR A 42 13.06 5.50 6.59
N LYS A 43 12.68 6.70 7.07
CA LYS A 43 13.11 7.99 6.49
C LYS A 43 13.02 7.97 4.96
N ILE A 44 11.81 7.67 4.46
CA ILE A 44 11.58 7.64 3.01
C ILE A 44 12.09 8.94 2.40
N LYS A 45 12.92 8.80 1.38
CA LYS A 45 13.49 9.94 0.65
C LYS A 45 12.87 9.98 -0.73
N GLU A 46 12.55 11.16 -1.17
CA GLU A 46 12.35 11.41 -2.59
C GLU A 46 13.73 11.56 -3.24
N ILE A 47 13.98 10.78 -4.28
CA ILE A 47 15.19 10.87 -5.08
C ILE A 47 14.85 11.76 -6.28
N GLU A 48 15.46 12.93 -6.36
CA GLU A 48 15.45 13.72 -7.60
C GLU A 48 16.24 12.95 -8.66
N ASP A 49 15.62 12.75 -9.80
CA ASP A 49 16.27 12.15 -10.95
C ASP A 49 17.28 13.17 -11.53
N ASN A 50 18.47 13.19 -10.93
CA ASN A 50 19.58 14.06 -11.38
C ASN A 50 20.39 13.45 -12.51
N GLU A 51 20.02 12.29 -13.01
CA GLU A 51 20.65 11.78 -14.22
C GLU A 51 20.10 12.53 -15.43
N ASN A 52 20.89 13.56 -15.86
CA ASN A 52 20.97 13.95 -17.25
C ASN A 52 21.34 12.71 -18.07
N THR A 53 20.37 11.89 -18.37
CA THR A 53 20.51 10.97 -19.49
C THR A 53 20.58 11.87 -20.72
N GLU A 54 21.79 12.17 -21.19
CA GLU A 54 22.01 12.64 -22.53
C GLU A 54 21.37 11.61 -23.47
N ILE A 55 20.14 11.91 -23.88
CA ILE A 55 19.50 11.21 -24.99
C ILE A 55 20.26 11.61 -26.22
N VAL A 56 21.24 10.75 -26.58
CA VAL A 56 21.97 10.85 -27.83
C VAL A 56 20.95 10.75 -28.97
N ASN A 57 20.70 11.93 -29.58
CA ASN A 57 20.20 12.16 -30.92
C ASN A 57 19.44 11.02 -31.62
N ASN A 58 18.17 10.88 -31.29
CA ASN A 58 17.10 10.63 -32.25
C ASN A 58 15.99 11.60 -31.90
N GLU A 59 15.69 12.52 -32.84
CA GLU A 59 14.62 13.52 -32.70
C GLU A 59 13.24 12.84 -32.63
N ILE A 60 12.91 12.30 -31.49
CA ILE A 60 11.52 12.08 -31.13
C ILE A 60 11.04 13.43 -30.63
N VAL A 61 10.24 14.12 -31.44
CA VAL A 61 9.50 15.32 -31.00
C VAL A 61 8.49 14.85 -29.99
N ILE A 62 8.87 14.91 -28.74
CA ILE A 62 8.03 14.46 -27.64
C ILE A 62 7.17 15.64 -27.22
N ASP A 63 5.85 15.47 -27.30
CA ASP A 63 4.90 16.43 -26.75
C ASP A 63 5.14 16.57 -25.24
N LYS A 64 5.80 17.65 -24.84
CA LYS A 64 6.09 17.95 -23.43
C LYS A 64 4.84 18.15 -22.57
N ASN A 65 3.67 18.19 -23.17
CA ASN A 65 2.38 18.29 -22.49
C ASN A 65 1.69 16.93 -22.35
N ALA A 66 2.24 15.85 -22.93
CA ALA A 66 1.70 14.52 -22.75
C ALA A 66 1.80 14.08 -21.28
N PRO A 67 0.79 13.40 -20.73
CA PRO A 67 0.80 12.89 -19.34
C PRO A 67 2.06 12.09 -19.00
N TYR A 68 2.56 11.31 -19.94
CA TYR A 68 3.80 10.54 -19.84
C TYR A 68 5.02 11.35 -19.34
N TRP A 69 5.16 12.61 -19.74
CA TRP A 69 6.27 13.47 -19.31
C TRP A 69 6.14 13.97 -17.88
N ASN A 70 4.93 14.03 -17.36
CA ASN A 70 4.73 14.37 -15.96
C ASN A 70 5.27 13.27 -15.05
N PHE A 71 5.21 12.01 -15.47
CA PHE A 71 5.73 10.87 -14.70
C PHE A 71 7.26 10.86 -14.67
N ILE A 72 7.91 11.10 -15.79
CA ILE A 72 9.39 11.12 -15.88
C ILE A 72 10.01 12.19 -14.98
N LYS A 73 9.27 13.27 -14.67
CA LYS A 73 9.73 14.33 -13.78
C LYS A 73 9.35 14.11 -12.32
N MET A 74 8.64 13.05 -12.00
CA MET A 74 8.29 12.75 -10.61
C MET A 74 9.46 12.10 -9.89
N ASN A 75 9.72 12.59 -8.68
CA ASN A 75 10.71 11.99 -7.82
C ASN A 75 10.35 10.55 -7.52
N MET A 76 11.29 9.65 -7.65
CA MET A 76 11.17 8.28 -7.15
C MET A 76 11.23 8.28 -5.63
N ILE A 77 10.84 7.19 -5.02
CA ILE A 77 10.98 6.98 -3.59
C ILE A 77 12.11 5.98 -3.33
N ASP A 78 12.81 6.17 -2.22
CA ASP A 78 13.76 5.22 -1.67
C ASP A 78 13.43 4.95 -0.21
N ALA A 79 13.72 3.75 0.25
CA ALA A 79 13.41 3.29 1.58
C ALA A 79 14.63 2.57 2.21
N ASP A 80 14.85 2.78 3.50
CA ASP A 80 15.91 2.06 4.22
C ASP A 80 15.47 0.61 4.52
N PHE A 81 15.75 -0.28 3.58
CA PHE A 81 15.43 -1.70 3.72
C PHE A 81 16.21 -2.39 4.83
N ASN A 82 17.36 -1.87 5.25
CA ASN A 82 18.10 -2.43 6.37
C ASN A 82 17.34 -2.22 7.68
N GLU A 83 16.76 -1.03 7.89
CA GLU A 83 15.94 -0.76 9.07
C GLU A 83 14.62 -1.55 9.03
N LEU A 84 13.98 -1.64 7.86
CA LEU A 84 12.76 -2.44 7.70
C LEU A 84 12.99 -3.92 8.01
N LYS A 85 14.11 -4.49 7.56
CA LYS A 85 14.46 -5.91 7.80
C LYS A 85 14.76 -6.24 9.25
N LYS A 86 15.14 -5.26 10.07
CA LYS A 86 15.27 -5.45 11.53
C LYS A 86 13.93 -5.75 12.18
N ILE A 87 12.84 -5.21 11.61
CA ILE A 87 11.47 -5.44 12.09
C ILE A 87 10.89 -6.69 11.44
N ASN A 88 11.00 -6.79 10.11
CA ASN A 88 10.44 -7.91 9.35
C ASN A 88 11.28 -8.27 8.13
N LYS A 89 11.86 -9.47 8.15
CA LYS A 89 12.68 -10.01 7.05
C LYS A 89 11.88 -10.35 5.80
N ASP A 90 10.54 -10.40 5.87
CA ASP A 90 9.68 -10.68 4.72
C ASP A 90 9.48 -9.45 3.84
N VAL A 91 9.98 -8.27 4.21
CA VAL A 91 9.88 -7.05 3.41
C VAL A 91 10.55 -7.24 2.05
N LYS A 92 9.87 -6.80 0.98
CA LYS A 92 10.33 -6.90 -0.40
C LYS A 92 10.42 -5.55 -1.10
N GLY A 93 9.65 -4.58 -0.64
CA GLY A 93 9.68 -3.26 -1.21
C GLY A 93 8.77 -2.28 -0.49
N TRP A 94 8.62 -1.13 -1.09
CA TRP A 94 7.74 -0.05 -0.66
C TRP A 94 6.85 0.38 -1.82
N ILE A 95 5.58 0.64 -1.57
CA ILE A 95 4.62 1.12 -2.56
C ILE A 95 4.01 2.44 -2.13
N GLU A 96 3.98 3.41 -3.04
CA GLU A 96 3.23 4.65 -2.92
C GLU A 96 2.31 4.80 -4.14
N VAL A 97 1.04 5.15 -3.91
CA VAL A 97 0.07 5.41 -4.98
C VAL A 97 -0.39 6.85 -4.87
N ASN A 98 -0.07 7.66 -5.87
CA ASN A 98 -0.38 9.07 -5.88
C ASN A 98 -1.88 9.35 -5.75
N GLY A 99 -2.22 10.41 -5.03
CA GLY A 99 -3.62 10.80 -4.79
C GLY A 99 -4.40 9.86 -3.89
N THR A 100 -3.71 8.95 -3.18
CA THR A 100 -4.29 8.03 -2.19
C THR A 100 -3.52 8.11 -0.87
N THR A 101 -3.96 7.35 0.14
CA THR A 101 -3.22 7.18 1.40
C THR A 101 -2.28 5.98 1.37
N ILE A 102 -2.09 5.34 0.22
CA ILE A 102 -1.22 4.17 0.10
C ILE A 102 0.22 4.64 0.06
N ASN A 103 0.93 4.34 1.14
CA ASN A 103 2.35 4.61 1.31
C ASN A 103 2.88 3.64 2.37
N TYR A 104 3.24 2.41 1.94
CA TYR A 104 3.51 1.28 2.83
C TYR A 104 4.65 0.41 2.33
N PRO A 105 5.45 -0.19 3.24
CA PRO A 105 6.25 -1.35 2.85
C PRO A 105 5.33 -2.52 2.54
N TYR A 106 5.66 -3.29 1.52
CA TYR A 106 4.99 -4.55 1.23
C TYR A 106 5.92 -5.74 1.53
N VAL A 107 5.28 -6.84 1.87
CA VAL A 107 5.94 -8.06 2.32
C VAL A 107 5.61 -9.24 1.40
N GLN A 108 6.34 -10.34 1.50
CA GLN A 108 6.01 -11.59 0.81
C GLN A 108 6.41 -12.78 1.67
N THR A 109 5.51 -13.76 1.76
CA THR A 109 5.78 -15.08 2.35
C THR A 109 5.61 -16.18 1.31
N ASN A 110 5.65 -17.42 1.73
CA ASN A 110 5.38 -18.59 0.90
C ASN A 110 3.88 -18.88 0.67
N ASN A 111 2.99 -18.00 1.07
CA ASN A 111 1.54 -18.13 0.91
C ASN A 111 0.84 -16.76 0.94
N ASN A 112 -0.42 -16.71 0.46
CA ASN A 112 -1.23 -15.50 0.44
C ASN A 112 -2.18 -15.35 1.64
N ASN A 113 -2.02 -16.14 2.70
CA ASN A 113 -2.97 -16.15 3.82
C ASN A 113 -2.45 -15.41 5.05
N PHE A 114 -1.14 -15.48 5.31
CA PHE A 114 -0.56 -15.00 6.56
C PHE A 114 -0.85 -13.50 6.81
N TYR A 115 -0.55 -12.65 5.82
CA TYR A 115 -0.73 -11.21 5.96
C TYR A 115 -2.16 -10.70 5.75
N LEU A 116 -3.14 -11.59 5.56
CA LEU A 116 -4.56 -11.22 5.63
C LEU A 116 -4.98 -10.81 7.05
N ASN A 117 -4.29 -11.31 8.07
CA ASN A 117 -4.64 -11.05 9.47
C ASN A 117 -3.42 -10.87 10.39
N HIS A 118 -2.27 -10.46 9.81
CA HIS A 118 -1.06 -10.08 10.55
C HIS A 118 -0.51 -8.77 10.01
N THR A 119 -0.07 -7.90 10.91
CA THR A 119 0.60 -6.64 10.59
C THR A 119 2.04 -6.83 10.13
N PHE A 120 2.73 -5.73 9.80
CA PHE A 120 4.12 -5.76 9.35
C PHE A 120 5.06 -6.47 10.35
N ASP A 121 4.87 -6.28 11.65
CA ASP A 121 5.66 -6.93 12.70
C ASP A 121 5.16 -8.36 13.05
N LYS A 122 4.29 -8.93 12.21
CA LYS A 122 3.69 -10.26 12.37
C LYS A 122 2.75 -10.41 13.57
N THR A 123 2.30 -9.31 14.15
CA THR A 123 1.26 -9.34 15.20
C THR A 123 -0.11 -9.61 14.59
N SER A 124 -0.91 -10.45 15.23
CA SER A 124 -2.29 -10.75 14.78
C SER A 124 -3.15 -9.49 14.82
N ASN A 125 -3.77 -9.15 13.68
CA ASN A 125 -4.56 -7.93 13.52
C ASN A 125 -5.48 -8.07 12.29
N GLY A 126 -6.77 -7.80 12.43
CA GLY A 126 -7.76 -7.91 11.35
C GLY A 126 -7.59 -6.88 10.22
N ALA A 127 -6.67 -5.92 10.34
CA ALA A 127 -6.31 -5.03 9.25
C ALA A 127 -5.39 -5.71 8.23
N GLY A 128 -4.67 -6.75 8.63
CA GLY A 128 -3.65 -7.38 7.81
C GLY A 128 -2.52 -6.41 7.45
N TRP A 129 -1.80 -6.72 6.39
CA TRP A 129 -0.77 -5.86 5.80
C TRP A 129 -0.80 -5.93 4.27
N ILE A 130 -0.05 -5.06 3.61
CA ILE A 130 0.13 -5.08 2.13
C ILE A 130 1.15 -6.17 1.79
N PHE A 131 0.81 -7.09 0.87
CA PHE A 131 1.71 -8.19 0.52
C PHE A 131 1.68 -8.55 -0.97
N LEU A 132 2.83 -8.95 -1.48
CA LEU A 132 3.03 -9.46 -2.83
C LEU A 132 2.56 -10.91 -2.90
N ASP A 133 1.93 -11.31 -4.01
CA ASP A 133 1.56 -12.71 -4.25
C ASP A 133 2.80 -13.60 -4.14
N TYR A 134 2.67 -14.71 -3.41
CA TYR A 134 3.79 -15.61 -3.14
C TYR A 134 4.44 -16.22 -4.38
N ARG A 135 3.74 -16.21 -5.52
CA ARG A 135 4.21 -16.75 -6.80
C ARG A 135 4.98 -15.71 -7.62
N ASN A 136 4.82 -14.43 -7.30
CA ASN A 136 5.46 -13.38 -8.07
C ASN A 136 6.94 -13.22 -7.71
N ASP A 137 7.73 -12.87 -8.73
CA ASP A 137 9.12 -12.45 -8.57
C ASP A 137 9.20 -11.10 -7.85
N THR A 138 10.16 -10.98 -6.94
CA THR A 138 10.34 -9.77 -6.13
C THR A 138 11.00 -8.61 -6.88
N ASN A 139 11.52 -8.86 -8.10
CA ASN A 139 12.11 -7.82 -8.96
C ASN A 139 11.13 -7.31 -10.01
N PHE A 140 9.85 -7.73 -9.97
CA PHE A 140 8.82 -7.34 -10.94
C PHE A 140 9.14 -7.75 -12.38
N GLU A 141 9.80 -8.89 -12.57
CA GLU A 141 10.10 -9.45 -13.90
C GLU A 141 8.94 -10.24 -14.50
N ASP A 142 7.92 -10.53 -13.70
CA ASP A 142 6.69 -11.20 -14.14
C ASP A 142 5.87 -10.31 -15.08
N LYS A 143 5.17 -10.93 -16.04
CA LYS A 143 4.21 -10.23 -16.91
C LYS A 143 3.01 -9.67 -16.15
N ASN A 144 2.71 -10.21 -14.97
CA ASN A 144 1.63 -9.79 -14.09
C ASN A 144 2.08 -9.92 -12.63
N THR A 145 2.17 -8.81 -11.94
CA THR A 145 2.52 -8.74 -10.52
C THR A 145 1.31 -8.32 -9.71
N ILE A 146 0.99 -9.09 -8.67
CA ILE A 146 -0.20 -8.87 -7.84
C ILE A 146 0.23 -8.50 -6.43
N ILE A 147 -0.22 -7.33 -5.97
CA ILE A 147 -0.08 -6.88 -4.58
C ILE A 147 -1.46 -6.82 -3.93
N TYR A 148 -1.60 -7.46 -2.80
CA TYR A 148 -2.84 -7.55 -2.03
C TYR A 148 -2.84 -6.59 -0.83
N GLY A 149 -4.03 -6.16 -0.45
CA GLY A 149 -4.26 -5.39 0.77
C GLY A 149 -5.76 -5.28 1.05
N HIS A 150 -6.13 -5.18 2.32
CA HIS A 150 -7.54 -4.99 2.68
C HIS A 150 -8.05 -3.61 2.26
N GLY A 151 -9.27 -3.57 1.71
CA GLY A 151 -10.02 -2.34 1.46
C GLY A 151 -10.73 -1.85 2.72
N ARG A 152 -10.03 -1.13 3.60
CA ARG A 152 -10.57 -0.71 4.90
C ARG A 152 -11.43 0.56 4.79
N SER A 153 -12.49 0.65 5.60
CA SER A 153 -13.42 1.79 5.60
C SER A 153 -12.78 3.09 6.05
N ASN A 154 -11.79 3.03 6.96
CA ASN A 154 -10.98 4.17 7.41
C ASN A 154 -9.92 4.62 6.40
N SER A 155 -9.93 4.08 5.18
CA SER A 155 -8.98 4.37 4.09
C SER A 155 -7.55 3.89 4.32
N SER A 156 -7.24 3.15 5.39
CA SER A 156 -5.95 2.48 5.56
C SER A 156 -5.80 1.28 4.61
N MET A 157 -4.60 0.75 4.50
CA MET A 157 -4.23 -0.27 3.54
C MET A 157 -4.66 0.13 2.10
N PHE A 158 -5.41 -0.69 1.39
CA PHE A 158 -5.95 -0.35 0.06
C PHE A 158 -7.34 0.31 0.10
N GLY A 159 -7.80 0.72 1.30
CA GLY A 159 -9.11 1.34 1.45
C GLY A 159 -9.30 2.66 0.70
N SER A 160 -8.24 3.41 0.44
CA SER A 160 -8.30 4.66 -0.35
C SER A 160 -8.42 4.44 -1.86
N LEU A 161 -8.20 3.23 -2.39
CA LEU A 161 -8.44 2.93 -3.82
C LEU A 161 -9.89 3.16 -4.25
N LYS A 162 -10.85 3.13 -3.32
CA LYS A 162 -12.25 3.57 -3.59
C LYS A 162 -12.36 4.98 -4.15
N ASN A 163 -11.33 5.82 -3.99
CA ASN A 163 -11.34 7.20 -4.46
C ASN A 163 -10.92 7.35 -5.92
N ILE A 164 -10.27 6.36 -6.53
CA ILE A 164 -9.73 6.46 -7.91
C ILE A 164 -10.83 6.68 -8.96
N THR A 165 -12.07 6.25 -8.67
CA THR A 165 -13.22 6.47 -9.55
C THR A 165 -13.89 7.85 -9.39
N LYS A 166 -13.44 8.66 -8.42
CA LYS A 166 -13.96 10.01 -8.22
C LYS A 166 -13.33 10.98 -9.21
N SER A 167 -14.14 11.92 -9.71
CA SER A 167 -13.67 12.96 -10.64
C SER A 167 -12.47 13.75 -10.11
N SER A 168 -12.41 14.00 -8.80
CA SER A 168 -11.28 14.69 -8.17
C SER A 168 -9.96 13.95 -8.27
N TRP A 169 -9.99 12.62 -8.29
CA TRP A 169 -8.81 11.80 -8.50
C TRP A 169 -8.54 11.61 -9.99
N PHE A 170 -9.56 11.21 -10.75
CA PHE A 170 -9.48 10.87 -12.15
C PHE A 170 -9.10 12.05 -13.06
N ASN A 171 -9.49 13.28 -12.72
CA ASN A 171 -9.16 14.46 -13.53
C ASN A 171 -7.76 15.04 -13.22
N ASN A 172 -7.02 14.45 -12.29
CA ASN A 172 -5.66 14.88 -11.96
C ASN A 172 -4.67 13.81 -12.44
N THR A 173 -4.01 14.05 -13.56
CA THR A 173 -3.04 13.12 -14.17
C THR A 173 -1.84 12.83 -13.28
N ASN A 174 -1.49 13.69 -12.32
CA ASN A 174 -0.46 13.42 -11.33
C ASN A 174 -0.79 12.23 -10.42
N ASN A 175 -2.07 11.82 -10.36
CA ASN A 175 -2.50 10.66 -9.60
C ASN A 175 -2.22 9.33 -10.32
N TYR A 176 -1.95 9.34 -11.64
CA TYR A 176 -1.78 8.12 -12.45
C TYR A 176 -0.41 7.47 -12.26
N VAL A 177 0.21 7.66 -11.12
CA VAL A 177 1.53 7.13 -10.82
C VAL A 177 1.51 6.25 -9.58
N ILE A 178 2.13 5.07 -9.73
CA ILE A 178 2.50 4.19 -8.64
C ILE A 178 4.02 4.18 -8.57
N LYS A 179 4.56 4.47 -7.39
CA LYS A 179 6.00 4.40 -7.11
C LYS A 179 6.29 3.12 -6.37
N ILE A 180 7.28 2.38 -6.85
CA ILE A 180 7.76 1.15 -6.19
C ILE A 180 9.26 1.30 -5.91
N ALA A 181 9.66 1.11 -4.67
CA ALA A 181 11.04 0.94 -4.29
C ALA A 181 11.30 -0.50 -3.86
N THR A 182 12.41 -1.07 -4.32
CA THR A 182 12.96 -2.34 -3.87
C THR A 182 14.41 -2.14 -3.44
N GLU A 183 15.07 -3.17 -2.90
CA GLU A 183 16.50 -3.09 -2.59
C GLU A 183 17.38 -2.94 -3.83
N LYS A 184 16.86 -3.25 -5.02
CA LYS A 184 17.64 -3.28 -6.26
C LYS A 184 17.30 -2.13 -7.21
N SER A 185 16.07 -1.63 -7.14
CA SER A 185 15.57 -0.66 -8.13
C SER A 185 14.41 0.15 -7.59
N ASN A 186 14.29 1.35 -8.10
CA ASN A 186 13.14 2.23 -7.90
C ASN A 186 12.45 2.43 -9.25
N THR A 187 11.14 2.26 -9.30
CA THR A 187 10.37 2.27 -10.55
C THR A 187 9.11 3.11 -10.43
N LEU A 188 8.71 3.71 -11.55
CA LEU A 188 7.44 4.40 -11.72
C LEU A 188 6.54 3.56 -12.64
N TRP A 189 5.28 3.43 -12.26
CA TRP A 189 4.27 2.69 -13.00
C TRP A 189 3.11 3.60 -13.31
N GLU A 190 2.61 3.56 -14.55
CA GLU A 190 1.49 4.35 -15.00
C GLU A 190 0.17 3.60 -14.83
N VAL A 191 -0.85 4.31 -14.32
CA VAL A 191 -2.24 3.83 -14.30
C VAL A 191 -2.93 4.27 -15.58
N PHE A 192 -3.43 3.34 -16.39
CA PHE A 192 -4.07 3.59 -17.66
C PHE A 192 -5.48 2.99 -17.77
#